data_30e5e65aed0055c8fceccabd9df444c3
#
_entry.id   30e5e65aed0055c8fceccabd9df444c3
#
_cell.length_a   1.000
_cell.length_b   1.000
_cell.length_c   1.000
_cell.angle_alpha   90.00
_cell.angle_beta   90.00
_cell.angle_gamma   90.00
#
_symmetry.space_group_name_H-M   'P 1'
#
loop_
_entity.id
_entity.type
_entity.pdbx_description
1 polymer ?
#
loop_
_entity_poly.entity_id
_entity_poly.type
_entity_poly.pdbx_seq_one_letter_code
_entity_poly.pdbx_strand_id
1 'polypeptide(L)'
;MQDADICSHPAISVQGKIKIRGFDGKQISQGDENMTVFKGKGVYGAVASGKISVFKKQNIAIKRVHCTDTASEIARVESAKAKTLEQLQAIYEKALKEVGETNAQIFEIHMMMLEDDDYNDSITNIIENQKVNAEYAVAVTADNFADMFSSMDDSYMQARAADVRDISDRIIANLTGVGSDNVELYDKMIVCAEDLAPSETVSLDKDKVVAFVTVHGSSNSHTAILARNMNIPAVIGVGDEFLEKVNDGDEAFVDGFTGEIFVNPDAETREKLVTRQQSEDEKKRLLQELKGKENITEDGKRINIFANIGSVDNIGAVLLNDAGGIGLFRSEFLYLENSDYPTEEQQFLAYKRVLESMAGKKVIIRTLDIGADKQVDYFGMNKEENPALGYRAIRICLTRPEIFKVQLRALYRASVFGNLGIMFPMITSVREVEQILAICDEVKKELSEQGITYSKTIEVGIMIETPAAAIISDKLAPLVDFFSVGTNDLTQYTLACDRQNPDIEAFCDTHHEAILRLIEMAAENAHKNGIWIGICGELAADTSLTETFLRMGIDELSVSPSFVLKVRDTVRHCNLSK
;
A
#
# COMPACT_ATOMS: atom_id res chain seq x y z
N MET A 1 -40.78 60.64 -14.72
CA MET A 1 -42.05 60.12 -15.15
C MET A 1 -41.96 58.66 -15.21
N GLN A 2 -42.43 58.15 -14.14
CA GLN A 2 -43.37 57.04 -13.92
C GLN A 2 -42.69 55.66 -14.15
N ASP A 3 -42.33 54.97 -13.11
CA ASP A 3 -43.14 54.25 -12.10
C ASP A 3 -43.63 52.89 -12.60
N ALA A 4 -43.33 51.99 -11.76
CA ALA A 4 -44.05 50.79 -11.33
C ALA A 4 -43.65 49.51 -12.05
N ASP A 5 -43.54 48.35 -11.47
CA ASP A 5 -44.04 47.93 -10.15
C ASP A 5 -43.26 46.68 -9.68
N ILE A 6 -43.12 46.63 -8.41
CA ILE A 6 -42.63 45.56 -7.57
C ILE A 6 -43.66 44.42 -7.60
N CYS A 7 -43.20 43.21 -7.89
CA CYS A 7 -43.90 41.98 -7.51
C CYS A 7 -43.13 41.24 -6.43
N SER A 8 -43.48 41.54 -5.21
CA SER A 8 -43.08 40.80 -4.01
C SER A 8 -43.77 39.44 -3.98
N HIS A 9 -42.96 38.37 -3.91
CA HIS A 9 -43.45 37.06 -3.45
C HIS A 9 -42.80 36.74 -2.12
N PRO A 10 -43.53 36.15 -1.17
CA PRO A 10 -43.13 36.05 0.22
C PRO A 10 -42.08 34.97 0.39
N ALA A 11 -41.06 35.27 1.19
CA ALA A 11 -40.11 34.35 1.73
C ALA A 11 -40.81 33.28 2.57
N ILE A 12 -40.83 32.05 2.10
CA ILE A 12 -41.16 30.89 2.93
C ILE A 12 -39.89 30.52 3.69
N SER A 13 -39.84 30.94 4.93
CA SER A 13 -38.90 30.50 5.94
C SER A 13 -39.22 29.04 6.28
N VAL A 14 -38.49 28.10 5.71
CA VAL A 14 -38.47 26.73 6.20
C VAL A 14 -37.31 26.64 7.18
N GLN A 15 -37.57 26.96 8.42
CA GLN A 15 -36.75 26.48 9.54
C GLN A 15 -37.00 24.96 9.72
N GLY A 16 -36.40 24.15 8.88
CA GLY A 16 -36.22 22.71 9.10
C GLY A 16 -34.94 22.51 9.86
N LYS A 17 -35.03 22.44 11.18
CA LYS A 17 -33.96 21.83 12.00
C LYS A 17 -33.83 20.40 11.55
N ILE A 18 -32.81 20.10 10.74
CA ILE A 18 -32.32 18.74 10.55
C ILE A 18 -31.70 18.35 11.90
N LYS A 19 -32.46 17.65 12.72
CA LYS A 19 -31.93 16.87 13.81
C LYS A 19 -31.11 15.76 13.17
N ILE A 20 -29.79 15.96 13.13
CA ILE A 20 -28.87 14.84 13.05
C ILE A 20 -29.16 14.04 14.31
N ARG A 21 -29.80 12.90 14.16
CA ARG A 21 -29.93 11.92 15.23
C ARG A 21 -28.52 11.44 15.49
N GLY A 22 -27.92 11.94 16.57
CA GLY A 22 -26.82 11.28 17.21
C GLY A 22 -27.24 9.82 17.42
N PHE A 23 -26.38 8.90 17.03
CA PHE A 23 -26.54 7.50 17.36
C PHE A 23 -26.50 7.42 18.90
N ASP A 24 -27.67 7.39 19.52
CA ASP A 24 -27.82 6.98 20.91
C ASP A 24 -27.26 5.56 21.01
N GLY A 25 -26.19 5.44 21.79
CA GLY A 25 -25.72 4.15 22.28
C GLY A 25 -26.88 3.41 22.93
N LYS A 26 -27.46 2.46 22.22
CA LYS A 26 -28.31 1.48 22.85
C LYS A 26 -27.42 0.67 23.79
N GLN A 27 -27.51 0.96 25.07
CA GLN A 27 -27.20 0.01 26.13
C GLN A 27 -27.97 -1.28 25.81
N ILE A 28 -27.23 -2.29 25.40
CA ILE A 28 -27.73 -3.66 25.32
C ILE A 28 -27.75 -4.17 26.77
N SER A 29 -28.86 -4.76 27.13
CA SER A 29 -29.29 -5.31 28.40
C SER A 29 -28.17 -5.90 29.28
N GLN A 30 -28.25 -5.58 30.56
CA GLN A 30 -27.54 -6.18 31.69
C GLN A 30 -27.50 -7.72 31.61
N GLY A 31 -26.28 -8.20 31.30
CA GLY A 31 -25.88 -9.60 31.40
C GLY A 31 -24.36 -9.62 31.24
N ASP A 32 -23.66 -9.68 32.36
CA ASP A 32 -22.22 -9.68 32.59
C ASP A 32 -21.48 -8.33 32.44
N GLU A 33 -20.92 -7.89 33.57
CA GLU A 33 -20.39 -6.53 33.81
C GLU A 33 -19.05 -6.20 33.10
N ASN A 34 -18.54 -6.98 32.13
CA ASN A 34 -17.18 -6.79 31.62
C ASN A 34 -16.98 -6.77 30.10
N MET A 35 -17.99 -7.03 29.27
CA MET A 35 -17.81 -6.99 27.81
C MET A 35 -17.82 -5.55 27.30
N THR A 36 -16.78 -5.17 26.55
CA THR A 36 -16.72 -3.88 25.84
C THR A 36 -16.51 -4.11 24.36
N VAL A 37 -17.24 -3.37 23.50
CA VAL A 37 -17.12 -3.42 22.05
C VAL A 37 -16.64 -2.07 21.54
N PHE A 38 -15.57 -2.10 20.76
CA PHE A 38 -15.03 -0.92 20.06
C PHE A 38 -15.21 -1.10 18.56
N LYS A 39 -15.19 0.01 17.82
CA LYS A 39 -15.32 -0.01 16.37
C LYS A 39 -14.35 0.97 15.74
N GLY A 40 -13.63 0.49 14.74
CA GLY A 40 -12.74 1.26 13.88
C GLY A 40 -12.90 0.87 12.42
N LYS A 41 -11.94 1.23 11.60
CA LYS A 41 -11.88 0.84 10.18
C LYS A 41 -11.10 -0.47 10.05
N GLY A 42 -11.73 -1.52 9.52
CA GLY A 42 -11.06 -2.76 9.18
C GLY A 42 -10.12 -2.59 7.98
N VAL A 43 -8.93 -3.15 8.09
CA VAL A 43 -7.86 -3.04 7.06
C VAL A 43 -7.67 -4.34 6.30
N TYR A 44 -7.77 -5.47 6.98
CA TYR A 44 -7.69 -6.80 6.40
C TYR A 44 -8.78 -7.69 7.00
N GLY A 45 -9.61 -8.27 6.13
CA GLY A 45 -10.78 -9.06 6.51
C GLY A 45 -10.40 -10.47 6.99
N ALA A 46 -10.27 -10.63 8.29
CA ALA A 46 -10.12 -11.90 8.99
C ALA A 46 -10.66 -11.74 10.43
N VAL A 47 -10.85 -12.85 11.13
CA VAL A 47 -11.21 -12.86 12.56
C VAL A 47 -10.08 -13.53 13.32
N ALA A 48 -9.61 -12.89 14.38
CA ALA A 48 -8.60 -13.46 15.26
C ALA A 48 -8.97 -13.27 16.72
N SER A 49 -8.53 -14.22 17.56
CA SER A 49 -8.67 -14.16 19.00
C SER A 49 -7.31 -14.26 19.65
N GLY A 50 -7.11 -13.50 20.72
CA GLY A 50 -5.86 -13.49 21.47
C GLY A 50 -5.94 -12.65 22.72
N LYS A 51 -4.79 -12.47 23.36
CA LYS A 51 -4.64 -11.56 24.48
C LYS A 51 -4.17 -10.20 24.00
N ILE A 52 -4.75 -9.15 24.56
CA ILE A 52 -4.31 -7.78 24.33
C ILE A 52 -2.91 -7.62 24.89
N SER A 53 -2.03 -7.06 24.07
CA SER A 53 -0.72 -6.58 24.46
C SER A 53 -0.65 -5.09 24.13
N VAL A 54 -0.63 -4.25 25.15
CA VAL A 54 -0.68 -2.81 25.01
C VAL A 54 0.72 -2.25 24.86
N PHE A 55 1.02 -1.75 23.67
CA PHE A 55 2.22 -0.97 23.41
C PHE A 55 2.00 0.46 23.91
N LYS A 56 2.48 0.75 25.10
CA LYS A 56 2.50 2.12 25.63
C LYS A 56 3.87 2.72 25.39
N LYS A 57 3.94 3.79 24.61
CA LYS A 57 5.12 4.65 24.66
C LYS A 57 5.24 5.18 26.09
N GLN A 58 6.35 4.85 26.75
CA GLN A 58 6.60 5.43 28.06
C GLN A 58 6.79 6.93 27.89
N ASN A 59 5.85 7.70 28.38
CA ASN A 59 5.99 9.15 28.52
C ASN A 59 7.06 9.42 29.58
N ILE A 60 8.33 9.41 29.15
CA ILE A 60 9.44 9.81 30.02
C ILE A 60 9.29 11.32 30.24
N ALA A 61 8.85 11.71 31.43
CA ALA A 61 8.72 13.11 31.77
C ALA A 61 10.12 13.76 31.80
N ILE A 62 10.50 14.37 30.69
CA ILE A 62 11.79 15.02 30.53
C ILE A 62 11.76 16.34 31.30
N LYS A 63 12.58 16.40 32.35
CA LYS A 63 12.71 17.61 33.16
C LYS A 63 13.93 18.40 32.70
N ARG A 64 13.75 19.71 32.57
CA ARG A 64 14.88 20.63 32.39
C ARG A 64 15.66 20.72 33.69
N VAL A 65 16.88 20.22 33.69
CA VAL A 65 17.80 20.28 34.84
C VAL A 65 19.00 21.14 34.47
N HIS A 66 19.38 22.07 35.35
CA HIS A 66 20.58 22.89 35.14
C HIS A 66 21.83 22.07 35.46
N CYS A 67 22.76 21.99 34.52
CA CYS A 67 24.03 21.27 34.65
C CYS A 67 25.23 22.23 34.60
N THR A 68 26.19 22.02 35.45
CA THR A 68 27.43 22.83 35.49
C THR A 68 28.56 22.21 34.66
N ASP A 69 28.50 20.89 34.46
CA ASP A 69 29.45 20.10 33.66
C ASP A 69 28.82 19.72 32.32
N THR A 70 28.88 20.65 31.36
CA THR A 70 28.35 20.42 30.01
C THR A 70 29.13 19.37 29.22
N ALA A 71 30.43 19.21 29.50
CA ALA A 71 31.24 18.19 28.84
C ALA A 71 30.81 16.77 29.23
N SER A 72 30.43 16.57 30.49
CA SER A 72 29.88 15.29 30.94
C SER A 72 28.53 14.98 30.27
N GLU A 73 27.65 15.97 30.11
CA GLU A 73 26.37 15.79 29.44
C GLU A 73 26.52 15.46 27.95
N ILE A 74 27.44 16.13 27.25
CA ILE A 74 27.77 15.81 25.85
C ILE A 74 28.31 14.37 25.74
N ALA A 75 29.20 13.96 26.63
CA ALA A 75 29.72 12.59 26.63
C ALA A 75 28.60 11.54 26.89
N ARG A 76 27.58 11.88 27.69
CA ARG A 76 26.39 11.02 27.88
C ARG A 76 25.60 10.89 26.56
N VAL A 77 25.40 11.99 25.83
CA VAL A 77 24.72 11.96 24.52
C VAL A 77 25.49 11.07 23.55
N GLU A 78 26.80 11.23 23.40
CA GLU A 78 27.62 10.42 22.51
C GLU A 78 27.57 8.94 22.86
N SER A 79 27.60 8.60 24.16
CA SER A 79 27.45 7.20 24.61
C SER A 79 26.06 6.62 24.29
N ALA A 80 25.01 7.42 24.45
CA ALA A 80 23.64 7.02 24.12
C ALA A 80 23.43 6.86 22.60
N LYS A 81 24.00 7.76 21.79
CA LYS A 81 24.02 7.68 20.34
C LYS A 81 24.69 6.39 19.86
N ALA A 82 25.87 6.08 20.39
CA ALA A 82 26.58 4.87 20.00
C ALA A 82 25.74 3.59 20.26
N LYS A 83 25.07 3.53 21.41
CA LYS A 83 24.13 2.44 21.72
C LYS A 83 22.91 2.42 20.80
N THR A 84 22.37 3.59 20.46
CA THR A 84 21.23 3.73 19.55
C THR A 84 21.62 3.24 18.16
N LEU A 85 22.81 3.58 17.67
CA LEU A 85 23.34 3.11 16.39
C LEU A 85 23.48 1.58 16.36
N GLU A 86 24.02 0.98 17.43
CA GLU A 86 24.13 -0.47 17.55
C GLU A 86 22.75 -1.16 17.54
N GLN A 87 21.76 -0.57 18.21
CA GLN A 87 20.38 -1.06 18.21
C GLN A 87 19.74 -0.96 16.82
N LEU A 88 19.90 0.17 16.13
CA LEU A 88 19.38 0.38 14.77
C LEU A 88 20.03 -0.58 13.77
N GLN A 89 21.34 -0.81 13.88
CA GLN A 89 22.05 -1.78 13.05
C GLN A 89 21.49 -3.21 13.24
N ALA A 90 21.23 -3.62 14.48
CA ALA A 90 20.64 -4.92 14.76
C ALA A 90 19.20 -5.06 14.20
N ILE A 91 18.42 -3.98 14.29
CA ILE A 91 17.05 -3.92 13.71
C ILE A 91 17.14 -3.98 12.18
N TYR A 92 18.06 -3.26 11.57
CA TYR A 92 18.31 -3.29 10.11
C TYR A 92 18.63 -4.69 9.62
N GLU A 93 19.55 -5.40 10.28
CA GLU A 93 19.92 -6.77 9.91
C GLU A 93 18.75 -7.76 10.07
N LYS A 94 17.91 -7.56 11.08
CA LYS A 94 16.67 -8.33 11.26
C LYS A 94 15.67 -8.01 10.16
N ALA A 95 15.46 -6.74 9.87
CA ALA A 95 14.55 -6.26 8.83
C ALA A 95 14.95 -6.79 7.44
N LEU A 96 16.25 -6.77 7.09
CA LEU A 96 16.77 -7.35 5.84
C LEU A 96 16.32 -8.81 5.65
N LYS A 97 16.34 -9.60 6.73
CA LYS A 97 15.99 -11.03 6.67
C LYS A 97 14.49 -11.27 6.63
N GLU A 98 13.69 -10.44 7.30
CA GLU A 98 12.27 -10.70 7.56
C GLU A 98 11.33 -9.95 6.63
N VAL A 99 11.69 -8.73 6.21
CA VAL A 99 10.81 -7.84 5.43
C VAL A 99 11.44 -7.32 4.13
N GLY A 100 12.70 -7.73 3.85
CA GLY A 100 13.41 -7.38 2.62
C GLY A 100 14.11 -6.03 2.67
N GLU A 101 14.98 -5.79 1.69
CA GLU A 101 15.89 -4.64 1.60
C GLU A 101 15.14 -3.30 1.60
N THR A 102 14.08 -3.20 0.83
CA THR A 102 13.24 -1.99 0.71
C THR A 102 12.69 -1.49 2.03
N ASN A 103 12.19 -2.42 2.86
CA ASN A 103 11.63 -2.05 4.16
C ASN A 103 12.71 -1.85 5.22
N ALA A 104 13.91 -2.41 5.01
CA ALA A 104 15.04 -2.22 5.90
C ALA A 104 15.71 -0.85 5.71
N GLN A 105 15.64 -0.23 4.53
CA GLN A 105 16.26 1.06 4.22
C GLN A 105 15.83 2.20 5.15
N ILE A 106 14.64 2.14 5.74
CA ILE A 106 14.20 3.13 6.74
C ILE A 106 15.19 3.21 7.91
N PHE A 107 15.81 2.11 8.29
CA PHE A 107 16.78 2.08 9.38
C PHE A 107 18.16 2.61 8.97
N GLU A 108 18.53 2.50 7.70
CA GLU A 108 19.71 3.20 7.17
C GLU A 108 19.52 4.71 7.25
N ILE A 109 18.33 5.20 6.87
CA ILE A 109 17.99 6.63 6.98
C ILE A 109 18.02 7.06 8.45
N HIS A 110 17.48 6.27 9.38
CA HIS A 110 17.55 6.56 10.82
C HIS A 110 18.99 6.64 11.31
N MET A 111 19.88 5.76 10.85
CA MET A 111 21.30 5.80 11.18
C MET A 111 21.97 7.06 10.60
N MET A 112 21.66 7.42 9.35
CA MET A 112 22.17 8.64 8.73
C MET A 112 21.70 9.90 9.47
N MET A 113 20.41 9.98 9.85
CA MET A 113 19.86 11.09 10.63
C MET A 113 20.51 11.19 12.02
N LEU A 114 20.85 10.07 12.64
CA LEU A 114 21.54 10.02 13.92
C LEU A 114 22.99 10.55 13.81
N GLU A 115 23.62 10.40 12.67
CA GLU A 115 24.99 10.87 12.39
C GLU A 115 25.01 12.28 11.78
N ASP A 116 23.86 12.89 11.49
CA ASP A 116 23.73 14.21 10.89
C ASP A 116 24.36 15.30 11.77
N ASP A 117 25.23 16.12 11.17
CA ASP A 117 26.00 17.15 11.88
C ASP A 117 25.06 18.23 12.44
N ASP A 118 24.06 18.69 11.70
CA ASP A 118 23.14 19.76 12.12
C ASP A 118 22.29 19.31 13.33
N TYR A 119 21.84 18.06 13.32
CA TYR A 119 21.13 17.47 14.46
C TYR A 119 22.01 17.39 15.70
N ASN A 120 23.25 16.93 15.57
CA ASN A 120 24.21 16.76 16.66
C ASN A 120 24.69 18.09 17.20
N ASP A 121 25.00 19.06 16.33
CA ASP A 121 25.38 20.42 16.70
C ASP A 121 24.25 21.13 17.45
N SER A 122 22.98 20.92 17.07
CA SER A 122 21.83 21.47 17.79
C SER A 122 21.79 20.98 19.23
N ILE A 123 21.95 19.67 19.46
CA ILE A 123 21.97 19.08 20.82
C ILE A 123 23.12 19.70 21.64
N THR A 124 24.32 19.72 21.08
CA THR A 124 25.53 20.24 21.73
C THR A 124 25.37 21.72 22.08
N ASN A 125 24.88 22.53 21.14
CA ASN A 125 24.63 23.93 21.33
C ASN A 125 23.62 24.22 22.45
N ILE A 126 22.56 23.42 22.56
CA ILE A 126 21.55 23.55 23.63
C ILE A 126 22.18 23.23 25.00
N ILE A 127 22.99 22.16 25.08
CA ILE A 127 23.70 21.80 26.33
C ILE A 127 24.65 22.93 26.76
N GLU A 128 25.50 23.40 25.85
CA GLU A 128 26.54 24.38 26.18
C GLU A 128 25.96 25.76 26.52
N ASN A 129 25.01 26.25 25.69
CA ASN A 129 24.50 27.62 25.84
C ASN A 129 23.46 27.74 26.94
N GLN A 130 22.62 26.70 27.15
CA GLN A 130 21.56 26.72 28.14
C GLN A 130 21.93 26.02 29.45
N LYS A 131 23.08 25.32 29.48
CA LYS A 131 23.58 24.53 30.63
C LYS A 131 22.51 23.58 31.16
N VAL A 132 21.97 22.71 30.29
CA VAL A 132 20.90 21.77 30.58
C VAL A 132 21.36 20.33 30.41
N ASN A 133 20.61 19.41 30.96
CA ASN A 133 20.85 17.96 30.85
C ASN A 133 20.63 17.43 29.43
N ALA A 134 21.27 16.32 29.14
CA ALA A 134 21.27 15.64 27.86
C ALA A 134 19.86 15.32 27.35
N GLU A 135 19.01 14.75 28.22
CA GLU A 135 17.64 14.34 27.86
C GLU A 135 16.80 15.52 27.39
N TYR A 136 16.92 16.68 28.05
CA TYR A 136 16.20 17.90 27.68
C TYR A 136 16.71 18.46 26.35
N ALA A 137 18.02 18.45 26.12
CA ALA A 137 18.60 18.95 24.88
C ALA A 137 18.18 18.09 23.67
N VAL A 138 18.18 16.76 23.80
CA VAL A 138 17.71 15.83 22.77
C VAL A 138 16.23 16.05 22.48
N ALA A 139 15.39 16.18 23.49
CA ALA A 139 13.95 16.38 23.30
C ALA A 139 13.63 17.70 22.57
N VAL A 140 14.26 18.81 22.98
CA VAL A 140 14.06 20.11 22.31
C VAL A 140 14.56 20.08 20.86
N THR A 141 15.68 19.41 20.60
CA THR A 141 16.17 19.22 19.22
C THR A 141 15.18 18.41 18.39
N ALA A 142 14.66 17.31 18.96
CA ALA A 142 13.64 16.47 18.32
C ALA A 142 12.40 17.28 17.92
N ASP A 143 11.85 18.08 18.85
CA ASP A 143 10.69 18.91 18.57
C ASP A 143 10.98 19.94 17.46
N ASN A 144 12.13 20.63 17.54
CA ASN A 144 12.52 21.63 16.54
C ASN A 144 12.66 21.04 15.13
N PHE A 145 13.31 19.87 15.00
CA PHE A 145 13.49 19.22 13.70
C PHE A 145 12.16 18.60 13.21
N ALA A 146 11.37 18.00 14.09
CA ALA A 146 10.08 17.48 13.74
C ALA A 146 9.10 18.58 13.26
N ASP A 147 9.09 19.72 13.92
CA ASP A 147 8.29 20.88 13.50
C ASP A 147 8.79 21.46 12.16
N MET A 148 10.12 21.52 11.98
CA MET A 148 10.72 21.94 10.71
C MET A 148 10.28 21.01 9.57
N PHE A 149 10.42 19.70 9.71
CA PHE A 149 10.00 18.73 8.70
C PHE A 149 8.49 18.76 8.47
N SER A 150 7.67 18.85 9.52
CA SER A 150 6.20 18.91 9.41
C SER A 150 5.71 20.17 8.68
N SER A 151 6.50 21.26 8.72
CA SER A 151 6.17 22.54 8.06
C SER A 151 6.59 22.60 6.59
N MET A 152 7.31 21.59 6.09
CA MET A 152 7.72 21.52 4.69
C MET A 152 6.53 21.16 3.80
N ASP A 153 6.54 21.67 2.56
CA ASP A 153 5.47 21.39 1.57
C ASP A 153 5.52 19.96 0.97
N ASP A 154 6.54 19.18 1.30
CA ASP A 154 6.80 17.85 0.78
C ASP A 154 6.31 16.77 1.77
N SER A 155 5.39 15.91 1.33
CA SER A 155 4.82 14.83 2.16
C SER A 155 5.87 13.79 2.59
N TYR A 156 6.91 13.56 1.80
CA TYR A 156 8.02 12.69 2.17
C TYR A 156 8.83 13.28 3.31
N MET A 157 9.14 14.58 3.24
CA MET A 157 9.83 15.29 4.31
C MET A 157 8.97 15.41 5.57
N GLN A 158 7.65 15.61 5.43
CA GLN A 158 6.73 15.61 6.56
C GLN A 158 6.73 14.26 7.31
N ALA A 159 6.85 13.15 6.59
CA ALA A 159 6.97 11.83 7.20
C ALA A 159 8.26 11.69 8.06
N ARG A 160 9.34 12.41 7.71
CA ARG A 160 10.60 12.43 8.48
C ARG A 160 10.45 13.00 9.89
N ALA A 161 9.41 13.79 10.14
CA ALA A 161 9.11 14.26 11.50
C ALA A 161 8.89 13.10 12.49
N ALA A 162 8.25 12.03 12.04
CA ALA A 162 8.06 10.82 12.84
C ALA A 162 9.39 10.06 13.06
N ASP A 163 10.24 10.02 12.04
CA ASP A 163 11.55 9.36 12.11
C ASP A 163 12.48 10.07 13.11
N VAL A 164 12.53 11.41 13.07
CA VAL A 164 13.30 12.19 14.07
C VAL A 164 12.82 11.89 15.49
N ARG A 165 11.53 11.80 15.71
CA ARG A 165 10.99 11.46 17.04
C ARG A 165 11.39 10.04 17.45
N ASP A 166 11.32 9.05 16.55
CA ASP A 166 11.70 7.65 16.86
C ASP A 166 13.18 7.55 17.27
N ILE A 167 14.10 8.16 16.52
CA ILE A 167 15.54 8.13 16.88
C ILE A 167 15.82 8.88 18.19
N SER A 168 15.15 10.02 18.42
CA SER A 168 15.33 10.83 19.63
C SER A 168 14.79 10.13 20.86
N ASP A 169 13.63 9.48 20.77
CA ASP A 169 13.04 8.67 21.84
C ASP A 169 13.99 7.53 22.25
N ARG A 170 14.69 6.91 21.28
CA ARG A 170 15.71 5.87 21.56
C ARG A 170 16.93 6.43 22.26
N ILE A 171 17.42 7.61 21.85
CA ILE A 171 18.54 8.27 22.55
C ILE A 171 18.13 8.56 24.00
N ILE A 172 16.94 9.10 24.22
CA ILE A 172 16.42 9.41 25.55
C ILE A 172 16.25 8.14 26.40
N ALA A 173 15.75 7.06 25.83
CA ALA A 173 15.65 5.77 26.51
C ALA A 173 17.04 5.25 26.93
N ASN A 174 18.04 5.38 26.07
CA ASN A 174 19.42 5.01 26.38
C ASN A 174 20.07 5.93 27.43
N LEU A 175 19.73 7.22 27.44
CA LEU A 175 20.19 8.19 28.44
C LEU A 175 19.61 7.93 29.83
N THR A 176 18.33 7.58 29.88
CA THR A 176 17.60 7.35 31.14
C THR A 176 17.76 5.94 31.70
N GLY A 177 18.25 5.00 30.87
CA GLY A 177 18.33 3.59 31.22
C GLY A 177 16.96 2.91 31.30
N VAL A 178 15.92 3.59 30.87
CA VAL A 178 14.57 3.03 30.78
C VAL A 178 14.55 2.23 29.47
N GLY A 179 14.72 0.90 29.60
CA GLY A 179 14.62 0.01 28.45
C GLY A 179 13.21 0.03 27.86
N SER A 180 13.06 -0.27 26.57
CA SER A 180 11.77 -0.62 26.01
C SER A 180 11.19 -1.74 26.88
N ASP A 181 10.06 -1.47 27.54
CA ASP A 181 9.42 -2.45 28.40
C ASP A 181 9.29 -3.78 27.66
N ASN A 182 9.59 -4.86 28.38
CA ASN A 182 9.27 -6.20 27.95
C ASN A 182 7.75 -6.26 27.75
N VAL A 183 7.32 -6.15 26.49
CA VAL A 183 5.95 -6.48 26.10
C VAL A 183 5.75 -7.93 26.56
N GLU A 184 4.77 -8.19 27.41
CA GLU A 184 4.45 -9.56 27.78
C GLU A 184 4.10 -10.33 26.52
N LEU A 185 4.94 -11.30 26.16
CA LEU A 185 4.81 -12.08 24.93
C LEU A 185 3.81 -13.20 25.18
N TYR A 186 2.58 -13.01 24.73
CA TYR A 186 1.57 -14.06 24.69
C TYR A 186 1.74 -14.92 23.43
N ASP A 187 1.37 -16.19 23.47
CA ASP A 187 1.43 -17.09 22.31
C ASP A 187 0.50 -16.66 21.16
N LYS A 188 -0.57 -15.91 21.47
CA LYS A 188 -1.47 -15.27 20.52
C LYS A 188 -1.72 -13.84 21.00
N MET A 189 -1.08 -12.89 20.36
CA MET A 189 -1.02 -11.51 20.80
C MET A 189 -1.79 -10.59 19.85
N ILE A 190 -2.71 -9.81 20.41
CA ILE A 190 -3.35 -8.68 19.75
C ILE A 190 -2.58 -7.43 20.16
N VAL A 191 -1.83 -6.87 19.23
CA VAL A 191 -1.01 -5.68 19.48
C VAL A 191 -1.88 -4.44 19.41
N CYS A 192 -1.96 -3.71 20.53
CA CYS A 192 -2.74 -2.49 20.67
C CYS A 192 -1.80 -1.31 20.93
N ALA A 193 -1.91 -0.24 20.13
CA ALA A 193 -1.05 0.95 20.24
C ALA A 193 -1.81 2.23 19.85
N GLU A 194 -1.26 3.39 20.20
CA GLU A 194 -1.74 4.67 19.61
C GLU A 194 -1.49 4.68 18.10
N ASP A 195 -0.25 4.42 17.70
CA ASP A 195 0.23 4.10 16.37
C ASP A 195 1.53 3.30 16.54
N LEU A 196 1.96 2.56 15.52
CA LEU A 196 3.19 1.76 15.55
C LEU A 196 4.23 2.33 14.60
N ALA A 197 5.39 2.67 15.15
CA ALA A 197 6.54 3.05 14.36
C ALA A 197 7.11 1.84 13.58
N PRO A 198 7.79 2.07 12.45
CA PRO A 198 8.43 1.01 11.68
C PRO A 198 9.36 0.13 12.51
N SER A 199 10.14 0.72 13.39
CA SER A 199 11.09 0.04 14.27
C SER A 199 10.41 -0.87 15.31
N GLU A 200 9.25 -0.46 15.81
CA GLU A 200 8.43 -1.24 16.73
C GLU A 200 7.84 -2.46 16.02
N THR A 201 7.36 -2.29 14.78
CA THR A 201 6.77 -3.38 14.00
C THR A 201 7.77 -4.48 13.62
N VAL A 202 9.03 -4.14 13.34
CA VAL A 202 10.09 -5.11 13.05
C VAL A 202 10.54 -5.85 14.32
N SER A 203 10.42 -5.23 15.49
CA SER A 203 10.79 -5.88 16.76
C SER A 203 9.81 -6.97 17.20
N LEU A 204 8.57 -6.95 16.69
CA LEU A 204 7.54 -7.92 17.02
C LEU A 204 7.90 -9.34 16.54
N ASP A 205 7.51 -10.34 17.34
CA ASP A 205 7.53 -11.74 16.94
C ASP A 205 6.29 -12.04 16.09
N LYS A 206 6.48 -12.08 14.76
CA LYS A 206 5.41 -12.23 13.78
C LYS A 206 4.61 -13.52 13.94
N ASP A 207 5.23 -14.56 14.49
CA ASP A 207 4.57 -15.86 14.70
C ASP A 207 3.56 -15.80 15.87
N LYS A 208 3.71 -14.81 16.76
CA LYS A 208 2.84 -14.62 17.92
C LYS A 208 1.77 -13.55 17.72
N VAL A 209 1.96 -12.62 16.78
CA VAL A 209 0.98 -11.56 16.51
C VAL A 209 -0.15 -12.10 15.68
N VAL A 210 -1.39 -12.00 16.20
CA VAL A 210 -2.59 -12.49 15.51
C VAL A 210 -3.48 -11.35 15.01
N ALA A 211 -3.34 -10.13 15.54
CA ALA A 211 -4.06 -8.94 15.08
C ALA A 211 -3.37 -7.65 15.51
N PHE A 212 -3.71 -6.55 14.81
CA PHE A 212 -3.34 -5.19 15.21
C PHE A 212 -4.58 -4.34 15.48
N VAL A 213 -4.50 -3.46 16.49
CA VAL A 213 -5.51 -2.45 16.80
C VAL A 213 -4.80 -1.14 17.09
N THR A 214 -5.11 -0.07 16.33
CA THR A 214 -4.52 1.25 16.58
C THR A 214 -5.58 2.32 16.82
N VAL A 215 -5.29 3.22 17.77
CA VAL A 215 -6.14 4.36 18.12
C VAL A 215 -6.26 5.31 16.94
N HIS A 216 -5.13 5.61 16.31
CA HIS A 216 -5.00 6.44 15.12
C HIS A 216 -4.58 5.61 13.92
N GLY A 217 -4.43 6.25 12.78
CA GLY A 217 -3.88 5.64 11.57
C GLY A 217 -4.82 5.72 10.38
N SER A 218 -4.23 5.59 9.20
CA SER A 218 -4.92 5.54 7.93
C SER A 218 -4.79 4.15 7.30
N SER A 219 -5.57 3.87 6.27
CA SER A 219 -5.45 2.61 5.50
C SER A 219 -4.06 2.43 4.85
N ASN A 220 -3.26 3.48 4.80
CA ASN A 220 -1.91 3.50 4.26
C ASN A 220 -0.82 3.58 5.36
N SER A 221 -1.20 3.49 6.65
CA SER A 221 -0.22 3.45 7.75
C SER A 221 0.67 2.21 7.69
N HIS A 222 1.84 2.28 8.30
CA HIS A 222 2.77 1.15 8.39
C HIS A 222 2.12 -0.09 9.01
N THR A 223 1.31 0.08 10.05
CA THR A 223 0.55 -1.00 10.68
C THR A 223 -0.43 -1.65 9.71
N ALA A 224 -1.13 -0.85 8.90
CA ALA A 224 -2.07 -1.34 7.92
C ALA A 224 -1.36 -2.15 6.81
N ILE A 225 -0.23 -1.67 6.32
CA ILE A 225 0.60 -2.36 5.32
C ILE A 225 1.13 -3.68 5.90
N LEU A 226 1.66 -3.66 7.12
CA LEU A 226 2.18 -4.85 7.79
C LEU A 226 1.10 -5.92 7.98
N ALA A 227 -0.08 -5.54 8.47
CA ALA A 227 -1.20 -6.46 8.65
C ALA A 227 -1.62 -7.15 7.34
N ARG A 228 -1.68 -6.39 6.23
CA ARG A 228 -1.95 -6.97 4.91
C ARG A 228 -0.86 -7.95 4.47
N ASN A 229 0.41 -7.61 4.69
CA ASN A 229 1.53 -8.49 4.35
C ASN A 229 1.54 -9.78 5.19
N MET A 230 1.14 -9.69 6.45
CA MET A 230 1.03 -10.83 7.35
C MET A 230 -0.29 -11.62 7.18
N ASN A 231 -1.26 -11.11 6.42
CA ASN A 231 -2.61 -11.67 6.27
C ASN A 231 -3.35 -11.88 7.60
N ILE A 232 -3.19 -10.94 8.53
CA ILE A 232 -3.87 -10.92 9.83
C ILE A 232 -4.82 -9.72 9.94
N PRO A 233 -5.92 -9.81 10.72
CA PRO A 233 -6.85 -8.71 10.89
C PRO A 233 -6.18 -7.51 11.54
N ALA A 234 -6.55 -6.32 11.06
CA ALA A 234 -6.18 -5.07 11.71
C ALA A 234 -7.38 -4.13 11.69
N VAL A 235 -7.54 -3.41 12.79
CA VAL A 235 -8.56 -2.38 12.97
C VAL A 235 -7.86 -1.09 13.40
N ILE A 236 -8.06 -0.02 12.65
CA ILE A 236 -7.42 1.27 12.86
C ILE A 236 -8.46 2.35 13.17
N GLY A 237 -8.05 3.43 13.85
CA GLY A 237 -8.94 4.55 14.14
C GLY A 237 -10.03 4.21 15.16
N VAL A 238 -9.70 3.43 16.19
CA VAL A 238 -10.68 3.01 17.22
C VAL A 238 -10.99 4.11 18.24
N GLY A 239 -10.24 5.23 18.24
CA GLY A 239 -10.43 6.38 19.14
C GLY A 239 -9.67 6.27 20.45
N ASP A 240 -9.43 7.45 21.07
CA ASP A 240 -8.54 7.62 22.24
C ASP A 240 -9.00 6.83 23.48
N GLU A 241 -10.31 6.64 23.65
CA GLU A 241 -10.87 5.92 24.79
C GLU A 241 -10.49 4.42 24.82
N PHE A 242 -9.99 3.86 23.72
CA PHE A 242 -9.69 2.45 23.62
C PHE A 242 -8.60 2.03 24.61
N LEU A 243 -7.43 2.66 24.55
CA LEU A 243 -6.29 2.32 25.41
C LEU A 243 -6.51 2.64 26.92
N GLU A 244 -7.50 3.49 27.22
CA GLU A 244 -7.89 3.78 28.61
C GLU A 244 -8.77 2.66 29.21
N LYS A 245 -9.50 1.93 28.36
CA LYS A 245 -10.52 0.94 28.75
C LYS A 245 -10.06 -0.51 28.64
N VAL A 246 -8.90 -0.76 28.02
CA VAL A 246 -8.33 -2.10 27.87
C VAL A 246 -7.09 -2.28 28.76
N ASN A 247 -6.88 -3.50 29.23
CA ASN A 247 -5.70 -3.84 30.01
C ASN A 247 -4.87 -4.89 29.27
N ASP A 248 -3.58 -4.89 29.56
CA ASP A 248 -2.68 -5.92 29.10
C ASP A 248 -3.13 -7.28 29.65
N GLY A 249 -3.18 -8.31 28.78
CA GLY A 249 -3.67 -9.63 29.11
C GLY A 249 -5.18 -9.85 28.99
N ASP A 250 -5.99 -8.80 28.72
CA ASP A 250 -7.42 -8.96 28.42
C ASP A 250 -7.62 -9.88 27.21
N GLU A 251 -8.63 -10.72 27.25
CA GLU A 251 -9.01 -11.54 26.10
C GLU A 251 -9.81 -10.70 25.11
N ALA A 252 -9.44 -10.77 23.82
CA ALA A 252 -10.18 -10.05 22.80
C ALA A 252 -10.31 -10.83 21.50
N PHE A 253 -11.32 -10.43 20.71
CA PHE A 253 -11.53 -10.83 19.32
C PHE A 253 -11.50 -9.60 18.44
N VAL A 254 -10.78 -9.69 17.33
CA VAL A 254 -10.69 -8.64 16.32
C VAL A 254 -11.33 -9.15 15.05
N ASP A 255 -12.39 -8.47 14.60
CA ASP A 255 -13.07 -8.73 13.35
C ASP A 255 -12.68 -7.66 12.32
N GLY A 256 -11.72 -7.97 11.48
CA GLY A 256 -11.24 -7.07 10.43
C GLY A 256 -12.25 -6.87 9.28
N PHE A 257 -13.31 -7.68 9.17
CA PHE A 257 -14.38 -7.46 8.18
C PHE A 257 -15.34 -6.35 8.61
N THR A 258 -15.70 -6.33 9.91
CA THR A 258 -16.66 -5.34 10.45
C THR A 258 -15.98 -4.15 11.10
N GLY A 259 -14.66 -4.26 11.40
CA GLY A 259 -13.91 -3.28 12.17
C GLY A 259 -14.27 -3.30 13.67
N GLU A 260 -14.85 -4.38 14.17
CA GLU A 260 -15.27 -4.52 15.56
C GLU A 260 -14.24 -5.26 16.41
N ILE A 261 -14.04 -4.79 17.63
CA ILE A 261 -13.17 -5.42 18.63
C ILE A 261 -14.02 -5.72 19.85
N PHE A 262 -14.04 -6.98 20.24
CA PHE A 262 -14.79 -7.48 21.40
C PHE A 262 -13.79 -7.79 22.51
N VAL A 263 -13.79 -7.01 23.59
CA VAL A 263 -12.91 -7.18 24.74
C VAL A 263 -13.69 -7.87 25.85
N ASN A 264 -13.11 -8.93 26.42
CA ASN A 264 -13.69 -9.77 27.45
C ASN A 264 -15.14 -10.20 27.10
N PRO A 265 -15.39 -10.84 25.93
CA PRO A 265 -16.73 -11.18 25.49
C PRO A 265 -17.42 -12.17 26.44
N ASP A 266 -18.74 -12.01 26.59
CA ASP A 266 -19.56 -12.98 27.30
C ASP A 266 -19.57 -14.35 26.61
N ALA A 267 -20.07 -15.37 27.28
CA ALA A 267 -20.03 -16.74 26.77
C ALA A 267 -20.76 -16.91 25.44
N GLU A 268 -21.90 -16.23 25.24
CA GLU A 268 -22.70 -16.31 24.01
C GLU A 268 -22.00 -15.62 22.84
N THR A 269 -21.48 -14.42 23.04
CA THR A 269 -20.73 -13.65 22.04
C THR A 269 -19.44 -14.38 21.67
N ARG A 270 -18.73 -14.92 22.67
CA ARG A 270 -17.53 -15.73 22.46
C ARG A 270 -17.80 -16.95 21.57
N GLU A 271 -18.85 -17.71 21.84
CA GLU A 271 -19.22 -18.88 21.03
C GLU A 271 -19.49 -18.49 19.57
N LYS A 272 -20.20 -17.39 19.34
CA LYS A 272 -20.46 -16.85 17.99
C LYS A 272 -19.16 -16.46 17.28
N LEU A 273 -18.26 -15.76 17.96
CA LEU A 273 -16.99 -15.32 17.39
C LEU A 273 -16.03 -16.48 17.12
N VAL A 274 -15.94 -17.46 18.03
CA VAL A 274 -15.16 -18.69 17.80
C VAL A 274 -15.71 -19.47 16.62
N THR A 275 -17.02 -19.63 16.52
CA THR A 275 -17.65 -20.32 15.37
C THR A 275 -17.33 -19.59 14.06
N ARG A 276 -17.39 -18.27 14.07
CA ARG A 276 -17.04 -17.45 12.90
C ARG A 276 -15.56 -17.59 12.55
N GLN A 277 -14.66 -17.52 13.51
CA GLN A 277 -13.23 -17.73 13.31
C GLN A 277 -12.95 -19.13 12.72
N GLN A 278 -13.52 -20.18 13.29
CA GLN A 278 -13.37 -21.54 12.80
C GLN A 278 -13.90 -21.69 11.36
N SER A 279 -15.03 -21.06 11.04
CA SER A 279 -15.56 -21.04 9.67
C SER A 279 -14.61 -20.38 8.68
N GLU A 280 -13.99 -19.26 9.06
CA GLU A 280 -13.02 -18.56 8.21
C GLU A 280 -11.70 -19.35 8.08
N ASP A 281 -11.22 -19.97 9.15
CA ASP A 281 -10.02 -20.83 9.12
C ASP A 281 -10.26 -22.08 8.24
N GLU A 282 -11.46 -22.69 8.32
CA GLU A 282 -11.84 -23.80 7.46
C GLU A 282 -11.94 -23.38 5.99
N LYS A 283 -12.52 -22.20 5.69
CA LYS A 283 -12.50 -21.64 4.33
C LYS A 283 -11.07 -21.46 3.83
N LYS A 284 -10.18 -20.87 4.67
CA LYS A 284 -8.76 -20.74 4.31
C LYS A 284 -8.12 -22.08 4.02
N ARG A 285 -8.40 -23.10 4.83
CA ARG A 285 -7.90 -24.47 4.63
C ARG A 285 -8.40 -25.05 3.31
N LEU A 286 -9.71 -24.96 3.04
CA LEU A 286 -10.29 -25.43 1.79
C LEU A 286 -9.72 -24.74 0.56
N LEU A 287 -9.46 -23.42 0.66
CA LEU A 287 -8.79 -22.68 -0.41
C LEU A 287 -7.37 -23.22 -0.71
N GLN A 288 -6.63 -23.70 0.31
CA GLN A 288 -5.31 -24.29 0.07
C GLN A 288 -5.39 -25.60 -0.75
N GLU A 289 -6.51 -26.33 -0.69
CA GLU A 289 -6.74 -27.52 -1.50
C GLU A 289 -6.93 -27.23 -3.00
N LEU A 290 -7.15 -25.95 -3.33
CA LEU A 290 -7.23 -25.49 -4.72
C LEU A 290 -5.86 -25.28 -5.39
N LYS A 291 -4.76 -25.36 -4.65
CA LYS A 291 -3.43 -25.31 -5.26
C LYS A 291 -3.24 -26.46 -6.23
N GLY A 292 -2.67 -26.15 -7.39
CA GLY A 292 -2.49 -27.10 -8.49
C GLY A 292 -3.78 -27.41 -9.28
N LYS A 293 -4.93 -26.84 -8.89
CA LYS A 293 -6.16 -27.01 -9.70
C LYS A 293 -6.18 -26.00 -10.85
N GLU A 294 -6.74 -26.44 -11.98
CA GLU A 294 -6.93 -25.55 -13.13
C GLU A 294 -7.97 -24.46 -12.84
N ASN A 295 -7.72 -23.28 -13.41
CA ASN A 295 -8.67 -22.16 -13.38
C ASN A 295 -9.68 -22.34 -14.53
N ILE A 296 -10.69 -23.13 -14.30
CA ILE A 296 -11.68 -23.51 -15.32
C ILE A 296 -13.09 -23.38 -14.74
N THR A 297 -14.00 -22.79 -15.49
CA THR A 297 -15.42 -22.69 -15.13
C THR A 297 -16.12 -24.06 -15.20
N GLU A 298 -17.32 -24.20 -14.63
CA GLU A 298 -18.11 -25.44 -14.71
C GLU A 298 -18.39 -25.86 -16.15
N ASP A 299 -18.57 -24.92 -17.07
CA ASP A 299 -18.81 -25.15 -18.49
C ASP A 299 -17.54 -25.24 -19.35
N GLY A 300 -16.35 -25.23 -18.71
CA GLY A 300 -15.08 -25.57 -19.35
C GLY A 300 -14.27 -24.40 -19.90
N LYS A 301 -14.64 -23.13 -19.65
CA LYS A 301 -13.83 -21.97 -20.07
C LYS A 301 -12.64 -21.82 -19.14
N ARG A 302 -11.42 -21.76 -19.70
CA ARG A 302 -10.18 -21.46 -18.96
C ARG A 302 -10.03 -19.96 -18.77
N ILE A 303 -9.65 -19.57 -17.54
CA ILE A 303 -9.40 -18.18 -17.17
C ILE A 303 -8.00 -18.08 -16.57
N ASN A 304 -7.23 -17.08 -16.97
CA ASN A 304 -5.95 -16.81 -16.35
C ASN A 304 -6.14 -16.07 -15.02
N ILE A 305 -5.59 -16.62 -13.95
CA ILE A 305 -5.57 -15.94 -12.64
C ILE A 305 -4.10 -15.67 -12.31
N PHE A 306 -3.73 -14.41 -12.39
CA PHE A 306 -2.37 -13.93 -12.21
C PHE A 306 -2.24 -13.11 -10.93
N ALA A 307 -1.01 -12.79 -10.55
CA ALA A 307 -0.72 -11.99 -9.38
C ALA A 307 -0.27 -10.57 -9.76
N ASN A 308 -0.65 -9.58 -8.94
CA ASN A 308 -0.10 -8.23 -8.96
C ASN A 308 1.02 -8.14 -7.92
N ILE A 309 2.18 -7.63 -8.30
CA ILE A 309 3.30 -7.38 -7.38
C ILE A 309 3.92 -6.00 -7.60
N GLY A 310 4.49 -5.45 -6.52
CA GLY A 310 5.16 -4.15 -6.52
C GLY A 310 6.66 -4.23 -6.26
N SER A 311 7.20 -5.43 -5.97
CA SER A 311 8.61 -5.67 -5.71
C SER A 311 8.99 -7.09 -6.11
N VAL A 312 10.28 -7.30 -6.38
CA VAL A 312 10.87 -8.62 -6.64
C VAL A 312 10.68 -9.56 -5.44
N ASP A 313 10.66 -9.05 -4.22
CA ASP A 313 10.52 -9.82 -3.00
C ASP A 313 9.13 -10.48 -2.85
N ASN A 314 8.14 -9.97 -3.56
CA ASN A 314 6.81 -10.55 -3.57
C ASN A 314 6.69 -11.88 -4.36
N ILE A 315 7.72 -12.30 -5.09
CA ILE A 315 7.70 -13.53 -5.90
C ILE A 315 7.39 -14.77 -5.05
N GLY A 316 7.95 -14.85 -3.84
CA GLY A 316 7.66 -15.94 -2.91
C GLY A 316 6.15 -16.08 -2.64
N ALA A 317 5.45 -14.97 -2.41
CA ALA A 317 4.00 -14.97 -2.20
C ALA A 317 3.23 -15.38 -3.46
N VAL A 318 3.68 -14.99 -4.66
CA VAL A 318 3.09 -15.41 -5.94
C VAL A 318 3.12 -16.92 -6.09
N LEU A 319 4.29 -17.52 -5.86
CA LEU A 319 4.49 -18.96 -5.97
C LEU A 319 3.74 -19.72 -4.88
N LEU A 320 3.77 -19.21 -3.65
CA LEU A 320 3.08 -19.82 -2.50
C LEU A 320 1.56 -19.88 -2.70
N ASN A 321 0.97 -18.90 -3.38
CA ASN A 321 -0.47 -18.86 -3.69
C ASN A 321 -0.81 -19.47 -5.05
N ASP A 322 0.14 -20.12 -5.71
CA ASP A 322 -0.06 -20.86 -6.96
C ASP A 322 -0.67 -19.99 -8.09
N ALA A 323 -0.20 -18.74 -8.23
CA ALA A 323 -0.62 -17.89 -9.34
C ALA A 323 -0.17 -18.46 -10.69
N GLY A 324 -1.01 -18.32 -11.71
CA GLY A 324 -0.72 -18.76 -13.08
C GLY A 324 0.38 -17.95 -13.76
N GLY A 325 0.62 -16.72 -13.29
CA GLY A 325 1.61 -15.78 -13.79
C GLY A 325 1.62 -14.51 -12.97
N ILE A 326 2.30 -13.48 -13.45
CA ILE A 326 2.25 -12.11 -12.96
C ILE A 326 1.59 -11.26 -14.04
N GLY A 327 0.38 -10.73 -13.75
CA GLY A 327 -0.38 -9.90 -14.69
C GLY A 327 -0.07 -8.40 -14.54
N LEU A 328 0.51 -8.02 -13.39
CA LEU A 328 1.02 -6.67 -13.20
C LEU A 328 2.26 -6.70 -12.29
N PHE A 329 3.41 -6.47 -12.89
CA PHE A 329 4.61 -6.09 -12.16
C PHE A 329 4.78 -4.58 -12.27
N ARG A 330 4.66 -3.89 -11.13
CA ARG A 330 4.83 -2.44 -11.05
C ARG A 330 6.30 -2.10 -10.99
N SER A 331 6.86 -1.50 -12.06
CA SER A 331 8.29 -1.19 -12.13
C SER A 331 8.70 0.08 -11.39
N GLU A 332 7.75 0.83 -10.83
CA GLU A 332 7.98 2.12 -10.18
C GLU A 332 8.88 2.03 -8.97
N PHE A 333 8.87 0.91 -8.24
CA PHE A 333 9.75 0.71 -7.11
C PHE A 333 11.23 0.92 -7.45
N LEU A 334 11.64 0.55 -8.67
CA LEU A 334 13.02 0.77 -9.14
C LEU A 334 13.40 2.25 -9.23
N TYR A 335 12.41 3.11 -9.34
CA TYR A 335 12.61 4.56 -9.39
C TYR A 335 12.41 5.20 -8.02
N LEU A 336 11.48 4.69 -7.21
CA LEU A 336 11.16 5.21 -5.89
C LEU A 336 12.23 4.89 -4.84
N GLU A 337 12.94 3.77 -5.00
CA GLU A 337 13.98 3.30 -4.08
C GLU A 337 15.37 3.84 -4.39
N ASN A 338 15.55 4.58 -5.48
CA ASN A 338 16.82 5.13 -5.88
C ASN A 338 16.84 6.67 -5.77
N SER A 339 18.01 7.21 -5.49
CA SER A 339 18.26 8.67 -5.46
C SER A 339 18.53 9.27 -6.84
N ASP A 340 18.60 8.44 -7.89
CA ASP A 340 18.81 8.84 -9.29
C ASP A 340 18.14 7.82 -10.20
N TYR A 341 18.05 8.12 -11.51
CA TYR A 341 17.48 7.21 -12.51
C TYR A 341 18.13 5.83 -12.45
N PRO A 342 17.33 4.74 -12.30
CA PRO A 342 17.87 3.39 -12.29
C PRO A 342 18.55 3.10 -13.64
N THR A 343 19.77 2.60 -13.59
CA THR A 343 20.55 2.25 -14.78
C THR A 343 19.90 1.08 -15.55
N GLU A 344 20.27 0.92 -16.82
CA GLU A 344 19.83 -0.22 -17.64
C GLU A 344 20.17 -1.56 -16.93
N GLU A 345 21.34 -1.65 -16.29
CA GLU A 345 21.77 -2.89 -15.64
C GLU A 345 20.98 -3.19 -14.36
N GLN A 346 20.70 -2.20 -13.52
CA GLN A 346 19.85 -2.38 -12.33
C GLN A 346 18.44 -2.87 -12.72
N GLN A 347 17.83 -2.23 -13.71
CA GLN A 347 16.52 -2.63 -14.22
C GLN A 347 16.56 -4.04 -14.83
N PHE A 348 17.58 -4.33 -15.65
CA PHE A 348 17.77 -5.64 -16.26
C PHE A 348 17.88 -6.76 -15.22
N LEU A 349 18.67 -6.58 -14.17
CA LEU A 349 18.84 -7.59 -13.11
C LEU A 349 17.53 -7.85 -12.37
N ALA A 350 16.76 -6.81 -12.06
CA ALA A 350 15.45 -6.96 -11.42
C ALA A 350 14.46 -7.73 -12.31
N TYR A 351 14.33 -7.36 -13.59
CA TYR A 351 13.43 -8.03 -14.53
C TYR A 351 13.85 -9.47 -14.80
N LYS A 352 15.15 -9.70 -14.99
CA LYS A 352 15.72 -11.04 -15.15
C LYS A 352 15.36 -11.94 -13.95
N ARG A 353 15.59 -11.47 -12.72
CA ARG A 353 15.29 -12.22 -11.51
C ARG A 353 13.84 -12.67 -11.44
N VAL A 354 12.90 -11.77 -11.77
CA VAL A 354 11.47 -12.10 -11.81
C VAL A 354 11.17 -13.16 -12.86
N LEU A 355 11.67 -12.99 -14.09
CA LEU A 355 11.41 -13.90 -15.20
C LEU A 355 11.97 -15.31 -14.94
N GLU A 356 13.20 -15.40 -14.42
CA GLU A 356 13.80 -16.68 -14.05
C GLU A 356 13.02 -17.38 -12.92
N SER A 357 12.63 -16.62 -11.88
CA SER A 357 11.86 -17.15 -10.74
C SER A 357 10.49 -17.67 -11.13
N MET A 358 9.86 -17.08 -12.15
CA MET A 358 8.55 -17.51 -12.64
C MET A 358 8.60 -18.73 -13.58
N ALA A 359 9.81 -19.23 -13.91
CA ALA A 359 10.03 -20.51 -14.61
C ALA A 359 9.13 -20.68 -15.87
N GLY A 360 9.07 -19.68 -16.73
CA GLY A 360 8.32 -19.69 -17.98
C GLY A 360 6.84 -19.32 -17.86
N LYS A 361 6.29 -19.14 -16.65
CA LYS A 361 4.98 -18.51 -16.47
C LYS A 361 5.03 -17.07 -16.99
N LYS A 362 3.90 -16.55 -17.49
CA LYS A 362 3.81 -15.19 -18.02
C LYS A 362 4.09 -14.15 -16.95
N VAL A 363 4.86 -13.13 -17.30
CA VAL A 363 5.15 -11.96 -16.49
C VAL A 363 4.90 -10.71 -17.33
N ILE A 364 3.91 -9.92 -16.95
CA ILE A 364 3.60 -8.64 -17.57
C ILE A 364 4.24 -7.54 -16.73
N ILE A 365 5.17 -6.81 -17.33
CA ILE A 365 5.85 -5.69 -16.68
C ILE A 365 5.28 -4.40 -17.22
N ARG A 366 4.72 -3.58 -16.34
CA ARG A 366 4.27 -2.24 -16.66
C ARG A 366 5.47 -1.30 -16.70
N THR A 367 5.57 -0.52 -17.77
CA THR A 367 6.58 0.54 -17.87
C THR A 367 6.28 1.65 -16.85
N LEU A 368 7.21 2.59 -16.72
CA LEU A 368 7.17 3.70 -15.78
C LEU A 368 5.77 4.32 -15.63
N ASP A 369 5.26 4.36 -14.40
CA ASP A 369 4.04 5.07 -14.00
C ASP A 369 4.31 5.97 -12.78
N ILE A 370 5.31 6.85 -12.93
CA ILE A 370 5.66 7.92 -11.97
C ILE A 370 4.83 9.16 -12.29
N GLY A 371 4.60 9.99 -11.30
CA GLY A 371 3.76 11.18 -11.34
C GLY A 371 2.55 11.03 -10.42
N ALA A 372 1.65 12.00 -10.42
CA ALA A 372 0.52 12.06 -9.49
C ALA A 372 0.97 12.03 -8.01
N ASP A 373 0.65 10.95 -7.33
CA ASP A 373 0.99 10.68 -5.92
C ASP A 373 2.42 10.14 -5.71
N LYS A 374 3.10 9.78 -6.79
CA LYS A 374 4.45 9.19 -6.77
C LYS A 374 5.46 10.18 -7.34
N GLN A 375 5.80 11.20 -6.57
CA GLN A 375 6.81 12.16 -6.97
C GLN A 375 8.20 11.71 -6.53
N VAL A 376 9.19 11.98 -7.38
CA VAL A 376 10.60 11.67 -7.15
C VAL A 376 11.41 12.90 -7.54
N ASP A 377 12.17 13.46 -6.61
CA ASP A 377 12.82 14.75 -6.76
C ASP A 377 13.76 14.84 -7.97
N TYR A 378 14.53 13.78 -8.22
CA TYR A 378 15.48 13.76 -9.34
C TYR A 378 14.80 13.77 -10.74
N PHE A 379 13.47 13.58 -10.82
CA PHE A 379 12.75 13.81 -12.07
C PHE A 379 12.62 15.30 -12.41
N GLY A 380 12.79 16.19 -11.42
CA GLY A 380 12.71 17.65 -11.60
C GLY A 380 11.35 18.08 -12.15
N MET A 381 10.29 17.42 -11.73
CA MET A 381 8.92 17.75 -12.17
C MET A 381 8.42 18.99 -11.41
N ASN A 382 7.71 19.85 -12.13
CA ASN A 382 7.05 20.99 -11.51
C ASN A 382 5.87 20.51 -10.64
N LYS A 383 5.60 21.23 -9.55
CA LYS A 383 4.38 21.01 -8.75
C LYS A 383 3.16 21.35 -9.61
N GLU A 384 2.22 20.41 -9.70
CA GLU A 384 0.98 20.54 -10.44
C GLU A 384 -0.21 20.67 -9.50
N GLU A 385 -1.22 21.44 -9.88
CA GLU A 385 -2.46 21.55 -9.10
C GLU A 385 -3.29 20.25 -9.13
N ASN A 386 -3.22 19.50 -10.23
CA ASN A 386 -3.92 18.25 -10.44
C ASN A 386 -2.98 17.15 -10.94
N PRO A 387 -2.07 16.62 -10.11
CA PRO A 387 -1.01 15.71 -10.56
C PRO A 387 -1.53 14.45 -11.25
N ALA A 388 -2.70 13.92 -10.82
CA ALA A 388 -3.30 12.75 -11.44
C ALA A 388 -3.70 12.98 -12.93
N LEU A 389 -4.01 14.23 -13.29
CA LEU A 389 -4.35 14.64 -14.67
C LEU A 389 -3.14 15.20 -15.44
N GLY A 390 -1.99 15.28 -14.79
CA GLY A 390 -0.82 16.01 -15.21
C GLY A 390 0.22 15.19 -15.98
N TYR A 391 1.47 15.55 -15.75
CA TYR A 391 2.66 15.00 -16.40
C TYR A 391 3.11 13.72 -15.69
N ARG A 392 2.59 12.57 -16.13
CA ARG A 392 2.85 11.26 -15.53
C ARG A 392 2.97 10.14 -16.57
N ALA A 393 3.54 9.02 -16.17
CA ALA A 393 3.52 7.76 -16.89
C ALA A 393 4.03 7.88 -18.34
N ILE A 394 3.25 7.41 -19.32
CA ILE A 394 3.64 7.43 -20.73
C ILE A 394 3.91 8.85 -21.25
N ARG A 395 3.32 9.88 -20.67
CA ARG A 395 3.59 11.27 -21.06
C ARG A 395 5.04 11.66 -20.77
N ILE A 396 5.58 11.20 -19.62
CA ILE A 396 7.01 11.33 -19.31
C ILE A 396 7.84 10.55 -20.32
N CYS A 397 7.49 9.29 -20.56
CA CYS A 397 8.21 8.40 -21.46
C CYS A 397 8.34 8.94 -22.90
N LEU A 398 7.26 9.54 -23.41
CA LEU A 398 7.25 10.08 -24.79
C LEU A 398 7.95 11.44 -24.92
N THR A 399 8.00 12.23 -23.87
CA THR A 399 8.67 13.54 -23.87
C THR A 399 10.13 13.47 -23.40
N ARG A 400 10.50 12.38 -22.71
CA ARG A 400 11.86 12.08 -22.24
C ARG A 400 12.27 10.68 -22.69
N PRO A 401 12.41 10.45 -24.01
CA PRO A 401 12.62 9.12 -24.57
C PRO A 401 13.94 8.47 -24.11
N GLU A 402 14.91 9.25 -23.65
CA GLU A 402 16.15 8.74 -23.06
C GLU A 402 15.91 7.85 -21.84
N ILE A 403 14.99 8.23 -20.94
CA ILE A 403 14.60 7.43 -19.76
C ILE A 403 13.86 6.18 -20.22
N PHE A 404 12.92 6.35 -21.14
CA PHE A 404 12.10 5.27 -21.64
C PHE A 404 12.91 4.19 -22.39
N LYS A 405 13.88 4.60 -23.21
CA LYS A 405 14.78 3.68 -23.92
C LYS A 405 15.61 2.83 -22.96
N VAL A 406 16.11 3.41 -21.85
CA VAL A 406 16.85 2.65 -20.84
C VAL A 406 15.98 1.52 -20.26
N GLN A 407 14.72 1.82 -19.92
CA GLN A 407 13.79 0.80 -19.44
C GLN A 407 13.48 -0.27 -20.48
N LEU A 408 13.17 0.14 -21.72
CA LEU A 408 12.87 -0.79 -22.81
C LEU A 408 14.07 -1.69 -23.14
N ARG A 409 15.30 -1.16 -23.17
CA ARG A 409 16.52 -1.95 -23.37
C ARG A 409 16.67 -3.01 -22.30
N ALA A 410 16.48 -2.65 -21.04
CA ALA A 410 16.51 -3.58 -19.91
C ALA A 410 15.45 -4.70 -20.05
N LEU A 411 14.21 -4.34 -20.41
CA LEU A 411 13.11 -5.28 -20.63
C LEU A 411 13.41 -6.25 -21.79
N TYR A 412 13.86 -5.73 -22.94
CA TYR A 412 14.22 -6.59 -24.09
C TYR A 412 15.38 -7.52 -23.74
N ARG A 413 16.43 -7.04 -23.06
CA ARG A 413 17.54 -7.89 -22.60
C ARG A 413 17.06 -8.99 -21.66
N ALA A 414 16.15 -8.67 -20.74
CA ALA A 414 15.61 -9.63 -19.79
C ALA A 414 14.68 -10.68 -20.44
N SER A 415 14.11 -10.40 -21.59
CA SER A 415 13.09 -11.23 -22.23
C SER A 415 13.55 -12.65 -22.61
N VAL A 416 14.85 -12.90 -22.72
CA VAL A 416 15.40 -14.24 -23.01
C VAL A 416 15.37 -15.18 -21.79
N PHE A 417 15.08 -14.66 -20.61
CA PHE A 417 15.07 -15.42 -19.34
C PHE A 417 13.66 -15.91 -18.93
N GLY A 418 12.62 -15.59 -19.69
CA GLY A 418 11.26 -16.04 -19.41
C GLY A 418 10.21 -15.52 -20.38
N ASN A 419 8.94 -15.66 -20.04
CA ASN A 419 7.80 -15.26 -20.86
C ASN A 419 7.36 -13.83 -20.48
N LEU A 420 7.96 -12.83 -21.14
CA LEU A 420 7.73 -11.41 -20.90
C LEU A 420 6.58 -10.86 -21.73
N GLY A 421 5.67 -10.10 -21.11
CA GLY A 421 4.79 -9.11 -21.71
C GLY A 421 5.16 -7.70 -21.24
N ILE A 422 5.10 -6.72 -22.12
CA ILE A 422 5.35 -5.31 -21.79
C ILE A 422 4.02 -4.56 -21.87
N MET A 423 3.68 -3.79 -20.85
CA MET A 423 2.43 -3.05 -20.76
C MET A 423 2.68 -1.55 -20.55
N PHE A 424 2.02 -0.72 -21.36
CA PHE A 424 2.14 0.74 -21.30
C PHE A 424 0.95 1.38 -20.62
N PRO A 425 1.17 2.18 -19.54
CA PRO A 425 0.11 2.83 -18.77
C PRO A 425 -0.36 4.14 -19.40
N MET A 426 -1.51 4.65 -18.96
CA MET A 426 -2.03 6.00 -19.17
C MET A 426 -2.24 6.39 -20.65
N ILE A 427 -2.61 5.44 -21.50
CA ILE A 427 -2.90 5.67 -22.92
C ILE A 427 -4.20 6.46 -23.07
N THR A 428 -4.19 7.44 -23.98
CA THR A 428 -5.35 8.26 -24.33
C THR A 428 -5.61 8.36 -25.83
N SER A 429 -4.66 7.96 -26.67
CA SER A 429 -4.76 8.12 -28.13
C SER A 429 -3.99 7.06 -28.92
N VAL A 430 -4.41 6.83 -30.15
CA VAL A 430 -3.71 6.00 -31.16
C VAL A 430 -2.28 6.50 -31.39
N ARG A 431 -2.10 7.80 -31.47
CA ARG A 431 -0.80 8.43 -31.71
C ARG A 431 0.24 8.07 -30.64
N GLU A 432 -0.18 8.01 -29.36
CA GLU A 432 0.72 7.60 -28.29
C GLU A 432 1.21 6.17 -28.50
N VAL A 433 0.33 5.25 -28.86
CA VAL A 433 0.70 3.85 -29.14
C VAL A 433 1.63 3.75 -30.34
N GLU A 434 1.36 4.47 -31.42
CA GLU A 434 2.24 4.52 -32.60
C GLU A 434 3.65 5.03 -32.26
N GLN A 435 3.74 6.08 -31.41
CA GLN A 435 5.02 6.61 -30.94
C GLN A 435 5.77 5.61 -30.04
N ILE A 436 5.07 4.92 -29.14
CA ILE A 436 5.63 3.86 -28.31
C ILE A 436 6.24 2.75 -29.18
N LEU A 437 5.47 2.26 -30.16
CA LEU A 437 5.92 1.18 -31.02
C LEU A 437 7.13 1.59 -31.85
N ALA A 438 7.17 2.84 -32.32
CA ALA A 438 8.33 3.36 -33.05
C ALA A 438 9.59 3.38 -32.15
N ILE A 439 9.48 3.79 -30.90
CA ILE A 439 10.60 3.77 -29.94
C ILE A 439 11.01 2.31 -29.63
N CYS A 440 10.04 1.40 -29.48
CA CYS A 440 10.32 -0.03 -29.30
C CYS A 440 11.13 -0.60 -30.46
N ASP A 441 10.78 -0.26 -31.71
CA ASP A 441 11.48 -0.74 -32.89
C ASP A 441 12.88 -0.13 -33.03
N GLU A 442 13.05 1.14 -32.63
CA GLU A 442 14.36 1.77 -32.55
C GLU A 442 15.26 1.03 -31.54
N VAL A 443 14.76 0.75 -30.34
CA VAL A 443 15.49 0.01 -29.30
C VAL A 443 15.85 -1.41 -29.76
N LYS A 444 14.93 -2.13 -30.37
CA LYS A 444 15.19 -3.47 -30.94
C LYS A 444 16.30 -3.43 -32.02
N LYS A 445 16.30 -2.39 -32.84
CA LYS A 445 17.34 -2.17 -33.86
C LYS A 445 18.70 -1.92 -33.21
N GLU A 446 18.76 -1.00 -32.23
CA GLU A 446 19.98 -0.69 -31.46
C GLU A 446 20.58 -1.95 -30.80
N LEU A 447 19.74 -2.76 -30.13
CA LEU A 447 20.17 -4.01 -29.51
C LEU A 447 20.71 -5.01 -30.54
N SER A 448 20.04 -5.13 -31.69
CA SER A 448 20.47 -6.02 -32.76
C SER A 448 21.81 -5.59 -33.37
N GLU A 449 22.04 -4.30 -33.58
CA GLU A 449 23.31 -3.73 -34.06
C GLU A 449 24.46 -3.95 -33.06
N GLN A 450 24.15 -3.99 -31.77
CA GLN A 450 25.09 -4.30 -30.69
C GLN A 450 25.29 -5.82 -30.47
N GLY A 451 24.61 -6.68 -31.23
CA GLY A 451 24.69 -8.14 -31.05
C GLY A 451 24.00 -8.66 -29.78
N ILE A 452 23.15 -7.85 -29.13
CA ILE A 452 22.42 -8.21 -27.92
C ILE A 452 21.15 -8.99 -28.30
N THR A 453 21.01 -10.19 -27.76
CA THR A 453 19.86 -11.07 -28.02
C THR A 453 18.65 -10.68 -27.18
N TYR A 454 17.46 -10.73 -27.79
CA TYR A 454 16.16 -10.58 -27.13
C TYR A 454 15.14 -11.54 -27.73
N SER A 455 14.07 -11.87 -26.98
CA SER A 455 12.98 -12.73 -27.46
C SER A 455 12.20 -12.08 -28.59
N LYS A 456 11.78 -12.88 -29.57
CA LYS A 456 10.95 -12.43 -30.70
C LYS A 456 9.45 -12.56 -30.43
N THR A 457 9.07 -13.15 -29.29
CA THR A 457 7.68 -13.47 -28.92
C THR A 457 7.19 -12.65 -27.72
N ILE A 458 7.72 -11.43 -27.56
CA ILE A 458 7.28 -10.54 -26.50
C ILE A 458 5.93 -9.97 -26.90
N GLU A 459 4.91 -10.16 -26.08
CA GLU A 459 3.64 -9.48 -26.24
C GLU A 459 3.74 -8.04 -25.75
N VAL A 460 3.14 -7.13 -26.50
CA VAL A 460 3.07 -5.70 -26.17
C VAL A 460 1.61 -5.31 -25.99
N GLY A 461 1.26 -4.80 -24.82
CA GLY A 461 -0.09 -4.38 -24.50
C GLY A 461 -0.17 -2.99 -23.90
N ILE A 462 -1.38 -2.54 -23.70
CA ILE A 462 -1.69 -1.25 -23.07
C ILE A 462 -2.65 -1.41 -21.90
N MET A 463 -2.54 -0.49 -20.97
CA MET A 463 -3.51 -0.38 -19.88
C MET A 463 -4.71 0.45 -20.33
N ILE A 464 -5.91 -0.13 -20.20
CA ILE A 464 -7.19 0.57 -20.39
C ILE A 464 -7.60 1.13 -19.03
N GLU A 465 -7.19 2.34 -18.75
CA GLU A 465 -7.42 3.00 -17.46
C GLU A 465 -7.87 4.46 -17.60
N THR A 466 -8.03 4.92 -18.83
CA THR A 466 -8.67 6.19 -19.13
C THR A 466 -9.97 5.97 -19.91
N PRO A 467 -11.03 6.76 -19.68
CA PRO A 467 -12.25 6.68 -20.49
C PRO A 467 -11.97 6.85 -21.99
N ALA A 468 -10.97 7.68 -22.34
CA ALA A 468 -10.56 7.90 -23.72
C ALA A 468 -10.08 6.59 -24.37
N ALA A 469 -9.18 5.85 -23.72
CA ALA A 469 -8.68 4.58 -24.23
C ALA A 469 -9.81 3.54 -24.36
N ALA A 470 -10.71 3.46 -23.39
CA ALA A 470 -11.84 2.54 -23.44
C ALA A 470 -12.77 2.82 -24.62
N ILE A 471 -13.10 4.11 -24.85
CA ILE A 471 -14.01 4.53 -25.95
C ILE A 471 -13.40 4.26 -27.33
N ILE A 472 -12.08 4.44 -27.50
CA ILE A 472 -11.39 4.22 -28.79
C ILE A 472 -10.68 2.87 -28.86
N SER A 473 -11.02 1.93 -27.98
CA SER A 473 -10.37 0.62 -27.90
C SER A 473 -10.44 -0.19 -29.21
N ASP A 474 -11.46 0.03 -30.05
CA ASP A 474 -11.56 -0.53 -31.39
C ASP A 474 -10.41 -0.11 -32.32
N LYS A 475 -9.86 1.09 -32.12
CA LYS A 475 -8.73 1.62 -32.89
C LYS A 475 -7.38 1.26 -32.28
N LEU A 476 -7.35 1.01 -30.97
CA LEU A 476 -6.15 0.64 -30.24
C LEU A 476 -5.84 -0.86 -30.36
N ALA A 477 -6.87 -1.71 -30.36
CA ALA A 477 -6.73 -3.16 -30.40
C ALA A 477 -5.90 -3.70 -31.61
N PRO A 478 -6.00 -3.15 -32.84
CA PRO A 478 -5.17 -3.61 -33.94
C PRO A 478 -3.66 -3.37 -33.80
N LEU A 479 -3.24 -2.55 -32.83
CA LEU A 479 -1.86 -2.10 -32.68
C LEU A 479 -1.10 -2.89 -31.58
N VAL A 480 -1.80 -3.68 -30.77
CA VAL A 480 -1.23 -4.32 -29.58
C VAL A 480 -1.69 -5.78 -29.47
N ASP A 481 -1.04 -6.56 -28.60
CA ASP A 481 -1.31 -7.98 -28.42
C ASP A 481 -2.32 -8.25 -27.29
N PHE A 482 -2.52 -7.28 -26.39
CA PHE A 482 -3.47 -7.40 -25.27
C PHE A 482 -3.87 -6.06 -24.68
N PHE A 483 -5.00 -6.09 -23.95
CA PHE A 483 -5.43 -5.05 -23.03
C PHE A 483 -5.39 -5.53 -21.60
N SER A 484 -5.07 -4.62 -20.65
CA SER A 484 -5.24 -4.86 -19.23
C SER A 484 -5.97 -3.66 -18.60
N VAL A 485 -7.11 -3.92 -17.98
CA VAL A 485 -7.95 -2.84 -17.43
C VAL A 485 -7.43 -2.43 -16.05
N GLY A 486 -6.99 -1.18 -15.94
CA GLY A 486 -6.63 -0.53 -14.67
C GLY A 486 -7.85 0.10 -14.01
N THR A 487 -8.66 -0.70 -13.30
CA THR A 487 -9.98 -0.27 -12.80
C THR A 487 -9.91 0.89 -11.81
N ASN A 488 -8.82 1.04 -11.05
CA ASN A 488 -8.66 2.11 -10.08
C ASN A 488 -8.62 3.49 -10.77
N ASP A 489 -7.72 3.66 -11.73
CA ASP A 489 -7.59 4.90 -12.49
C ASP A 489 -8.79 5.10 -13.44
N LEU A 490 -9.32 4.01 -14.05
CA LEU A 490 -10.53 4.09 -14.86
C LEU A 490 -11.71 4.63 -14.06
N THR A 491 -11.89 4.18 -12.81
CA THR A 491 -12.93 4.69 -11.90
C THR A 491 -12.69 6.16 -11.58
N GLN A 492 -11.47 6.51 -11.17
CA GLN A 492 -11.08 7.87 -10.81
C GLN A 492 -11.39 8.87 -11.94
N TYR A 493 -10.98 8.56 -13.16
CA TYR A 493 -11.18 9.45 -14.31
C TYR A 493 -12.60 9.45 -14.85
N THR A 494 -13.32 8.33 -14.77
CA THR A 494 -14.71 8.24 -15.24
C THR A 494 -15.66 8.98 -14.32
N LEU A 495 -15.50 8.83 -13.00
CA LEU A 495 -16.36 9.46 -12.00
C LEU A 495 -15.86 10.84 -11.55
N ALA A 496 -14.68 11.27 -12.03
CA ALA A 496 -14.03 12.51 -11.60
C ALA A 496 -13.82 12.58 -10.08
N CYS A 497 -13.48 11.46 -9.46
CA CYS A 497 -13.28 11.30 -8.02
C CYS A 497 -11.82 10.99 -7.72
N ASP A 498 -11.19 11.79 -6.87
CA ASP A 498 -9.87 11.44 -6.35
C ASP A 498 -10.01 10.33 -5.29
N ARG A 499 -9.54 9.13 -5.62
CA ARG A 499 -9.59 7.95 -4.74
C ARG A 499 -8.77 8.10 -3.45
N GLN A 500 -7.88 9.08 -3.39
CA GLN A 500 -7.06 9.36 -2.21
C GLN A 500 -7.73 10.34 -1.25
N ASN A 501 -8.78 11.02 -1.69
CA ASN A 501 -9.52 11.95 -0.87
C ASN A 501 -10.63 11.23 -0.07
N PRO A 502 -10.47 11.06 1.26
CA PRO A 502 -11.44 10.35 2.08
C PRO A 502 -12.80 11.06 2.17
N ASP A 503 -12.84 12.38 1.94
CA ASP A 503 -14.08 13.15 2.04
C ASP A 503 -15.08 12.85 0.92
N ILE A 504 -14.60 12.29 -0.19
CA ILE A 504 -15.42 11.96 -1.36
C ILE A 504 -15.50 10.46 -1.64
N GLU A 505 -15.06 9.60 -0.72
CA GLU A 505 -15.09 8.14 -0.87
C GLU A 505 -16.50 7.63 -1.25
N ALA A 506 -17.55 8.23 -0.70
CA ALA A 506 -18.95 7.89 -0.99
C ALA A 506 -19.39 8.14 -2.45
N PHE A 507 -18.64 8.93 -3.21
CA PHE A 507 -18.88 9.22 -4.63
C PHE A 507 -18.04 8.34 -5.56
N CYS A 508 -17.07 7.59 -5.04
CA CYS A 508 -16.18 6.71 -5.79
C CYS A 508 -16.74 5.28 -5.86
N ASP A 509 -17.94 5.12 -6.42
CA ASP A 509 -18.56 3.81 -6.59
C ASP A 509 -17.83 2.99 -7.67
N THR A 510 -17.03 2.03 -7.23
CA THR A 510 -16.28 1.14 -8.13
C THR A 510 -17.18 0.19 -8.92
N HIS A 511 -18.43 -0.05 -8.50
CA HIS A 511 -19.42 -0.86 -9.20
C HIS A 511 -20.32 -0.03 -10.15
N HIS A 512 -19.99 1.24 -10.35
CA HIS A 512 -20.78 2.14 -11.16
C HIS A 512 -20.97 1.61 -12.59
N GLU A 513 -22.20 1.70 -13.11
CA GLU A 513 -22.59 1.18 -14.42
C GLU A 513 -21.70 1.69 -15.57
N ALA A 514 -21.22 2.93 -15.49
CA ALA A 514 -20.33 3.51 -16.49
C ALA A 514 -18.99 2.75 -16.58
N ILE A 515 -18.45 2.31 -15.43
CA ILE A 515 -17.19 1.55 -15.37
C ILE A 515 -17.38 0.19 -16.04
N LEU A 516 -18.45 -0.52 -15.66
CA LEU A 516 -18.76 -1.84 -16.21
C LEU A 516 -18.97 -1.78 -17.73
N ARG A 517 -19.68 -0.75 -18.22
CA ARG A 517 -19.87 -0.53 -19.67
C ARG A 517 -18.55 -0.25 -20.43
N LEU A 518 -17.64 0.52 -19.83
CA LEU A 518 -16.34 0.78 -20.44
C LEU A 518 -15.48 -0.49 -20.51
N ILE A 519 -15.54 -1.33 -19.48
CA ILE A 519 -14.87 -2.64 -19.45
C ILE A 519 -15.45 -3.56 -20.55
N GLU A 520 -16.77 -3.67 -20.64
CA GLU A 520 -17.46 -4.49 -21.63
C GLU A 520 -17.11 -4.04 -23.06
N MET A 521 -17.16 -2.74 -23.32
CA MET A 521 -16.77 -2.17 -24.62
C MET A 521 -15.34 -2.52 -24.99
N ALA A 522 -14.39 -2.40 -24.04
CA ALA A 522 -12.99 -2.74 -24.28
C ALA A 522 -12.80 -4.24 -24.56
N ALA A 523 -13.54 -5.10 -23.83
CA ALA A 523 -13.51 -6.55 -24.03
C ALA A 523 -14.05 -6.97 -25.40
N GLU A 524 -15.19 -6.42 -25.81
CA GLU A 524 -15.73 -6.66 -27.15
C GLU A 524 -14.77 -6.24 -28.25
N ASN A 525 -14.15 -5.06 -28.11
CA ASN A 525 -13.23 -4.53 -29.13
C ASN A 525 -11.91 -5.32 -29.17
N ALA A 526 -11.40 -5.79 -28.02
CA ALA A 526 -10.27 -6.69 -27.95
C ALA A 526 -10.54 -7.98 -28.75
N HIS A 527 -11.64 -8.66 -28.45
CA HIS A 527 -11.98 -9.93 -29.10
C HIS A 527 -12.33 -9.78 -30.58
N LYS A 528 -12.97 -8.70 -30.99
CA LYS A 528 -13.19 -8.40 -32.42
C LYS A 528 -11.89 -8.29 -33.22
N ASN A 529 -10.79 -7.93 -32.56
CA ASN A 529 -9.46 -7.83 -33.13
C ASN A 529 -8.54 -9.03 -32.82
N GLY A 530 -9.06 -10.05 -32.12
CA GLY A 530 -8.32 -11.28 -31.83
C GLY A 530 -7.26 -11.16 -30.74
N ILE A 531 -7.31 -10.10 -29.92
CA ILE A 531 -6.43 -9.94 -28.76
C ILE A 531 -7.16 -10.30 -27.47
N TRP A 532 -6.41 -10.70 -26.46
CA TRP A 532 -6.97 -11.00 -25.14
C TRP A 532 -7.05 -9.76 -24.24
N ILE A 533 -7.90 -9.81 -23.22
CA ILE A 533 -8.09 -8.73 -22.26
C ILE A 533 -8.14 -9.26 -20.81
N GLY A 534 -7.40 -8.58 -19.92
CA GLY A 534 -7.41 -8.84 -18.48
C GLY A 534 -7.82 -7.64 -17.66
N ILE A 535 -7.97 -7.86 -16.35
CA ILE A 535 -8.19 -6.82 -15.34
C ILE A 535 -7.09 -6.93 -14.29
N CYS A 536 -6.35 -5.84 -14.05
CA CYS A 536 -5.29 -5.78 -13.04
C CYS A 536 -5.57 -4.77 -11.90
N GLY A 537 -6.68 -4.04 -11.96
CA GLY A 537 -7.14 -3.20 -10.87
C GLY A 537 -7.78 -3.98 -9.72
N GLU A 538 -8.13 -3.29 -8.64
CA GLU A 538 -8.67 -3.93 -7.42
C GLU A 538 -9.99 -4.67 -7.64
N LEU A 539 -10.80 -4.27 -8.61
CA LEU A 539 -12.04 -4.96 -8.95
C LEU A 539 -11.82 -6.42 -9.40
N ALA A 540 -10.65 -6.78 -9.89
CA ALA A 540 -10.34 -8.17 -10.23
C ALA A 540 -10.45 -9.12 -9.02
N ALA A 541 -10.24 -8.61 -7.80
CA ALA A 541 -10.35 -9.36 -6.55
C ALA A 541 -11.79 -9.41 -5.97
N ASP A 542 -12.70 -8.63 -6.53
CA ASP A 542 -14.10 -8.63 -6.13
C ASP A 542 -14.84 -9.83 -6.70
N THR A 543 -15.02 -10.82 -5.86
CA THR A 543 -15.65 -12.07 -6.28
C THR A 543 -17.14 -11.93 -6.62
N SER A 544 -17.80 -10.85 -6.22
CA SER A 544 -19.19 -10.57 -6.61
C SER A 544 -19.33 -10.16 -8.09
N LEU A 545 -18.26 -9.61 -8.68
CA LEU A 545 -18.19 -9.20 -10.08
C LEU A 545 -17.52 -10.25 -10.98
N THR A 546 -16.90 -11.29 -10.43
CA THR A 546 -16.14 -12.29 -11.20
C THR A 546 -16.99 -12.86 -12.35
N GLU A 547 -18.21 -13.36 -12.08
CA GLU A 547 -19.06 -13.92 -13.13
C GLU A 547 -19.43 -12.86 -14.19
N THR A 548 -19.71 -11.63 -13.79
CA THR A 548 -19.99 -10.52 -14.70
C THR A 548 -18.82 -10.26 -15.65
N PHE A 549 -17.60 -10.19 -15.13
CA PHE A 549 -16.40 -10.01 -15.95
C PHE A 549 -16.19 -11.18 -16.93
N LEU A 550 -16.38 -12.41 -16.48
CA LEU A 550 -16.26 -13.58 -17.36
C LEU A 550 -17.32 -13.58 -18.48
N ARG A 551 -18.53 -13.09 -18.22
CA ARG A 551 -19.60 -12.92 -19.22
C ARG A 551 -19.31 -11.81 -20.22
N MET A 552 -18.65 -10.73 -19.77
CA MET A 552 -18.13 -9.67 -20.67
C MET A 552 -16.99 -10.14 -21.55
N GLY A 553 -16.42 -11.32 -21.27
CA GLY A 553 -15.34 -11.91 -22.05
C GLY A 553 -13.94 -11.67 -21.47
N ILE A 554 -13.80 -11.24 -20.23
CA ILE A 554 -12.47 -11.10 -19.60
C ILE A 554 -11.77 -12.46 -19.56
N ASP A 555 -10.51 -12.49 -20.02
CA ASP A 555 -9.68 -13.69 -20.15
C ASP A 555 -8.72 -13.87 -18.98
N GLU A 556 -8.42 -12.78 -18.25
CA GLU A 556 -7.41 -12.76 -17.20
C GLU A 556 -7.89 -11.88 -16.04
N LEU A 557 -7.71 -12.38 -14.80
CA LEU A 557 -7.91 -11.65 -13.56
C LEU A 557 -6.60 -11.61 -12.78
N SER A 558 -6.01 -10.42 -12.63
CA SER A 558 -4.77 -10.22 -11.89
C SER A 558 -5.03 -9.54 -10.55
N VAL A 559 -4.66 -10.22 -9.48
CA VAL A 559 -5.02 -9.85 -8.11
C VAL A 559 -3.81 -9.88 -7.18
N SER A 560 -3.92 -9.30 -6.00
CA SER A 560 -2.87 -9.51 -4.99
C SER A 560 -2.71 -11.01 -4.70
N PRO A 561 -1.50 -11.51 -4.44
CA PRO A 561 -1.23 -12.95 -4.30
C PRO A 561 -2.17 -13.67 -3.33
N SER A 562 -2.56 -13.04 -2.23
CA SER A 562 -3.48 -13.59 -1.22
C SER A 562 -4.91 -13.84 -1.73
N PHE A 563 -5.32 -13.20 -2.84
CA PHE A 563 -6.65 -13.37 -3.43
C PHE A 563 -6.71 -14.41 -4.54
N VAL A 564 -5.58 -14.91 -5.03
CA VAL A 564 -5.50 -15.86 -6.16
C VAL A 564 -6.39 -17.09 -5.94
N LEU A 565 -6.28 -17.72 -4.79
CA LEU A 565 -7.06 -18.93 -4.50
C LEU A 565 -8.55 -18.64 -4.29
N LYS A 566 -8.91 -17.47 -3.75
CA LYS A 566 -10.30 -17.05 -3.58
C LYS A 566 -10.97 -16.80 -4.94
N VAL A 567 -10.28 -16.11 -5.84
CA VAL A 567 -10.78 -15.87 -7.21
C VAL A 567 -10.86 -17.19 -7.98
N ARG A 568 -9.87 -18.11 -7.81
CA ARG A 568 -9.91 -19.46 -8.39
C ARG A 568 -11.15 -20.22 -7.95
N ASP A 569 -11.46 -20.19 -6.67
CA ASP A 569 -12.67 -20.83 -6.14
C ASP A 569 -13.93 -20.28 -6.82
N THR A 570 -14.07 -18.97 -6.90
CA THR A 570 -15.22 -18.33 -7.55
C THR A 570 -15.31 -18.69 -9.04
N VAL A 571 -14.20 -18.60 -9.79
CA VAL A 571 -14.17 -18.97 -11.22
C VAL A 571 -14.64 -20.41 -11.43
N ARG A 572 -14.21 -21.34 -10.58
CA ARG A 572 -14.57 -22.76 -10.68
C ARG A 572 -16.04 -23.05 -10.44
N HIS A 573 -16.74 -22.15 -9.75
CA HIS A 573 -18.19 -22.23 -9.51
C HIS A 573 -19.02 -21.39 -10.48
N CYS A 574 -18.38 -20.66 -11.40
CA CYS A 574 -19.10 -19.94 -12.47
C CYS A 574 -19.54 -20.88 -13.58
N ASN A 575 -20.75 -20.65 -14.10
CA ASN A 575 -21.28 -21.33 -15.28
C ASN A 575 -21.78 -20.31 -16.29
N LEU A 576 -21.02 -20.12 -17.38
CA LEU A 576 -21.28 -19.07 -18.36
C LEU A 576 -22.29 -19.48 -19.44
N SER A 577 -22.67 -20.77 -19.48
CA SER A 577 -23.64 -21.31 -20.45
C SER A 577 -25.10 -21.16 -19.98
N LYS A 578 -25.34 -20.71 -18.75
CA LYS A 578 -26.69 -20.51 -18.19
C LYS A 578 -27.21 -19.09 -18.38
#